data_1149f6bff32d015a95d10908a1fd061a
#
_entry.id   1149f6bff32d015a95d10908a1fd061a
#
_cell.length_a   1.000
_cell.length_b   1.000
_cell.length_c   1.000
_cell.angle_alpha   90.00
_cell.angle_beta   90.00
_cell.angle_gamma   90.00
#
_symmetry.space_group_name_H-M   'P 1'
#
loop_
_entity.id
_entity.type
_entity.pdbx_description
1 polymer ?
#
loop_
_entity_poly.entity_id
_entity_poly.type
_entity_poly.pdbx_seq_one_letter_code
_entity_poly.pdbx_strand_id
1 'polypeptide(L)'
;MRIVVASSEAVPFSKTGGLADVASALPKALARAGHEVTLIVPHYPQLFAKMPDAPPVESTPLALRVAVGQKMVDARVLKGTLPGSNVTVYLIDQPIYFDRKGVYVENDQDYRDNCERFVFFSRAVIEAVRHLNLKPDVIHANDWQTGLIPALVEVELRQQPGLDHTATVFTIHNMAFQGRFWHWDMHLTGLDWKYFNWRQMEYFGHLNLLKTGISFADVLTTVSPTYAREIQTPEYGCGLHGILGSRASDLVGILNGVDTEIWHPTTDPYLAQNYSVDNVEIGKAACKAALQQRLGLPVRPNVPLFGSVSRMTGQKGFSLIGQCADVLLDQDVQLVFLGSGDPRYEELLRQLAAEHPDKVSTTIGYNEELSHQVEAGCDAFLMPSEFEPCGLNQMYSLIYGTVPIVRAVGGLADSVVDASDQNLAAGAANGFSFHEFRGETLFWNICRARTMYADKPTWRKLQQTGMRRDWSWKHSAAEYVRVYERAIAKRRPEPECSGDER
;
A
#
# COMPACT_ATOMS: atom_id res chain seq x y z
N MET A 1 2.31 -16.36 -18.00
CA MET A 1 0.92 -15.85 -17.95
C MET A 1 0.86 -14.46 -18.52
N ARG A 2 -0.26 -14.09 -19.14
CA ARG A 2 -0.61 -12.72 -19.54
C ARG A 2 -1.47 -12.13 -18.42
N ILE A 3 -0.98 -11.08 -17.80
CA ILE A 3 -1.58 -10.47 -16.61
C ILE A 3 -1.93 -9.02 -16.93
N VAL A 4 -3.18 -8.64 -16.75
CA VAL A 4 -3.61 -7.24 -16.78
C VAL A 4 -3.82 -6.78 -15.35
N VAL A 5 -3.08 -5.76 -14.93
CA VAL A 5 -3.24 -5.10 -13.63
C VAL A 5 -3.99 -3.80 -13.84
N ALA A 6 -5.10 -3.60 -13.15
CA ALA A 6 -5.87 -2.38 -13.15
C ALA A 6 -5.79 -1.67 -11.79
N SER A 7 -5.42 -0.40 -11.79
CA SER A 7 -5.31 0.42 -10.59
C SER A 7 -5.72 1.86 -10.85
N SER A 8 -6.22 2.55 -9.84
CA SER A 8 -6.54 3.98 -9.93
C SER A 8 -5.33 4.89 -9.89
N GLU A 9 -4.19 4.39 -9.42
CA GLU A 9 -2.93 5.13 -9.33
C GLU A 9 -1.74 4.18 -9.48
N ALA A 10 -0.62 4.69 -9.96
CA ALA A 10 0.67 4.00 -10.05
C ALA A 10 1.82 5.01 -10.18
N VAL A 11 2.93 4.79 -9.51
CA VAL A 11 4.17 5.58 -9.66
C VAL A 11 4.82 5.25 -11.01
N PRO A 12 5.30 6.22 -11.79
CA PRO A 12 5.34 7.67 -11.55
C PRO A 12 4.20 8.42 -12.28
N PHE A 13 3.07 7.82 -12.53
CA PHE A 13 1.94 8.44 -13.24
C PHE A 13 1.03 9.24 -12.31
N SER A 14 0.77 8.72 -11.12
CA SER A 14 0.00 9.39 -10.05
C SER A 14 0.25 8.68 -8.72
N LYS A 15 0.22 9.41 -7.60
CA LYS A 15 0.40 8.83 -6.26
C LYS A 15 -0.37 9.64 -5.22
N THR A 16 -1.14 8.93 -4.38
CA THR A 16 -1.74 9.45 -3.15
C THR A 16 -1.37 8.61 -1.93
N GLY A 17 -1.02 7.35 -2.12
CA GLY A 17 -0.71 6.41 -1.04
C GLY A 17 0.05 5.18 -1.51
N GLY A 18 0.11 4.16 -0.65
CA GLY A 18 0.85 2.93 -0.90
C GLY A 18 0.31 2.07 -2.05
N LEU A 19 -0.95 2.28 -2.48
CA LEU A 19 -1.50 1.61 -3.66
C LEU A 19 -0.66 1.89 -4.91
N ALA A 20 -0.23 3.14 -5.10
CA ALA A 20 0.58 3.53 -6.25
C ALA A 20 1.94 2.81 -6.28
N ASP A 21 2.56 2.64 -5.12
CA ASP A 21 3.83 1.91 -4.99
C ASP A 21 3.65 0.43 -5.37
N VAL A 22 2.60 -0.22 -4.85
CA VAL A 22 2.27 -1.62 -5.18
C VAL A 22 1.94 -1.80 -6.65
N ALA A 23 1.09 -0.92 -7.20
CA ALA A 23 0.66 -0.98 -8.60
C ALA A 23 1.80 -0.79 -9.61
N SER A 24 2.94 -0.29 -9.15
CA SER A 24 4.15 -0.17 -9.97
C SER A 24 5.14 -1.30 -9.70
N ALA A 25 5.40 -1.61 -8.44
CA ALA A 25 6.45 -2.55 -8.06
C ALA A 25 6.06 -4.02 -8.32
N LEU A 26 4.82 -4.42 -8.06
CA LEU A 26 4.34 -5.77 -8.35
C LEU A 26 4.39 -6.11 -9.86
N PRO A 27 3.88 -5.27 -10.80
CA PRO A 27 4.04 -5.51 -12.23
C PRO A 27 5.49 -5.69 -12.68
N LYS A 28 6.42 -4.86 -12.18
CA LYS A 28 7.86 -4.99 -12.45
C LYS A 28 8.39 -6.36 -11.99
N ALA A 29 8.05 -6.76 -10.77
CA ALA A 29 8.52 -8.03 -10.21
C ALA A 29 7.95 -9.23 -10.98
N LEU A 30 6.68 -9.20 -11.38
CA LEU A 30 6.05 -10.22 -12.20
C LEU A 30 6.67 -10.31 -13.60
N ALA A 31 6.99 -9.17 -14.22
CA ALA A 31 7.66 -9.13 -15.51
C ALA A 31 9.09 -9.70 -15.43
N ARG A 32 9.84 -9.40 -14.35
CA ARG A 32 11.14 -10.01 -14.05
C ARG A 32 11.06 -11.52 -13.82
N ALA A 33 9.91 -12.00 -13.32
CA ALA A 33 9.61 -13.43 -13.18
C ALA A 33 9.21 -14.12 -14.51
N GLY A 34 9.22 -13.39 -15.63
CA GLY A 34 8.95 -13.94 -16.97
C GLY A 34 7.47 -13.93 -17.39
N HIS A 35 6.62 -13.13 -16.72
CA HIS A 35 5.23 -12.97 -17.11
C HIS A 35 5.08 -11.75 -18.05
N GLU A 36 4.09 -11.82 -18.95
CA GLU A 36 3.67 -10.69 -19.78
C GLU A 36 2.68 -9.85 -18.97
N VAL A 37 3.10 -8.65 -18.60
CA VAL A 37 2.31 -7.79 -17.72
C VAL A 37 1.93 -6.50 -18.42
N THR A 38 0.65 -6.16 -18.36
CA THR A 38 0.08 -4.88 -18.79
C THR A 38 -0.53 -4.17 -17.60
N LEU A 39 -0.17 -2.91 -17.38
CA LEU A 39 -0.77 -2.04 -16.38
C LEU A 39 -1.76 -1.09 -17.07
N ILE A 40 -2.97 -0.95 -16.52
CA ILE A 40 -3.97 0.02 -17.00
C ILE A 40 -4.33 0.96 -15.85
N VAL A 41 -4.16 2.27 -16.07
CA VAL A 41 -4.43 3.33 -15.09
C VAL A 41 -5.18 4.50 -15.74
N PRO A 42 -5.89 5.34 -14.98
CA PRO A 42 -6.40 6.61 -15.50
C PRO A 42 -5.23 7.57 -15.80
N HIS A 43 -5.40 8.41 -16.82
CA HIS A 43 -4.48 9.53 -17.07
C HIS A 43 -4.94 10.76 -16.26
N TYR A 44 -4.09 11.25 -15.37
CA TYR A 44 -4.32 12.47 -14.58
C TYR A 44 -3.37 13.58 -15.04
N PRO A 45 -3.70 14.37 -16.07
CA PRO A 45 -2.75 15.31 -16.70
C PRO A 45 -2.09 16.27 -15.72
N GLN A 46 -2.88 16.88 -14.79
CA GLN A 46 -2.36 17.84 -13.83
C GLN A 46 -1.41 17.24 -12.79
N LEU A 47 -1.60 15.97 -12.43
CA LEU A 47 -0.72 15.25 -11.51
C LEU A 47 0.51 14.72 -12.24
N PHE A 48 0.30 14.13 -13.41
CA PHE A 48 1.36 13.60 -14.26
C PHE A 48 2.40 14.68 -14.62
N ALA A 49 1.96 15.89 -14.95
CA ALA A 49 2.84 17.00 -15.26
C ALA A 49 3.73 17.47 -14.06
N LYS A 50 3.38 17.07 -12.85
CA LYS A 50 4.12 17.40 -11.62
C LYS A 50 5.06 16.29 -11.17
N MET A 51 4.99 15.11 -11.80
CA MET A 51 5.84 13.97 -11.45
C MET A 51 7.22 14.15 -12.11
N PRO A 52 8.30 14.25 -11.32
CA PRO A 52 9.64 14.55 -11.86
C PRO A 52 10.16 13.50 -12.83
N ASP A 53 9.80 12.23 -12.62
CA ASP A 53 10.28 11.08 -13.38
C ASP A 53 9.20 10.48 -14.29
N ALA A 54 8.18 11.29 -14.65
CA ALA A 54 7.12 10.83 -15.53
C ALA A 54 7.67 10.39 -16.90
N PRO A 55 7.46 9.14 -17.32
CA PRO A 55 7.97 8.65 -18.58
C PRO A 55 7.19 9.25 -19.75
N PRO A 56 7.78 9.29 -20.98
CA PRO A 56 7.04 9.69 -22.15
C PRO A 56 5.85 8.76 -22.40
N VAL A 57 4.73 9.34 -22.80
CA VAL A 57 3.53 8.60 -23.22
C VAL A 57 3.12 9.05 -24.61
N GLU A 58 2.69 8.09 -25.44
CA GLU A 58 2.31 8.31 -26.82
C GLU A 58 0.81 8.06 -26.99
N SER A 59 0.16 8.86 -27.84
CA SER A 59 -1.23 8.62 -28.20
C SER A 59 -1.32 7.40 -29.12
N THR A 60 -2.14 6.43 -28.77
CA THR A 60 -2.48 5.32 -29.68
C THR A 60 -3.56 5.74 -30.65
N PRO A 61 -3.74 5.02 -31.78
CA PRO A 61 -4.87 5.26 -32.67
C PRO A 61 -6.23 4.80 -32.08
N LEU A 62 -6.21 4.14 -30.92
CA LEU A 62 -7.40 3.59 -30.30
C LEU A 62 -8.20 4.67 -29.56
N ALA A 63 -9.43 4.86 -29.98
CA ALA A 63 -10.46 5.58 -29.24
C ALA A 63 -11.45 4.56 -28.67
N LEU A 64 -11.69 4.63 -27.37
CA LEU A 64 -12.70 3.83 -26.70
C LEU A 64 -14.03 4.60 -26.66
N ARG A 65 -15.11 3.86 -26.79
CA ARG A 65 -16.47 4.36 -26.59
C ARG A 65 -17.12 3.55 -25.48
N VAL A 66 -17.19 4.14 -24.30
CA VAL A 66 -17.51 3.47 -23.03
C VAL A 66 -18.92 3.82 -22.59
N ALA A 67 -19.76 2.81 -22.36
CA ALA A 67 -21.10 3.01 -21.82
C ALA A 67 -21.03 3.27 -20.30
N VAL A 68 -21.66 4.35 -19.85
CA VAL A 68 -21.82 4.69 -18.42
C VAL A 68 -23.30 5.03 -18.20
N GLY A 69 -24.06 4.06 -17.72
CA GLY A 69 -25.51 4.16 -17.70
C GLY A 69 -26.06 4.33 -19.10
N GLN A 70 -26.77 5.42 -19.32
CA GLN A 70 -27.35 5.78 -20.65
C GLN A 70 -26.39 6.64 -21.50
N LYS A 71 -25.25 7.05 -20.97
CA LYS A 71 -24.28 7.88 -21.66
C LYS A 71 -23.26 7.01 -22.40
N MET A 72 -22.82 7.49 -23.55
CA MET A 72 -21.61 6.98 -24.22
C MET A 72 -20.50 8.01 -24.05
N VAL A 73 -19.39 7.61 -23.44
CA VAL A 73 -18.26 8.48 -23.10
C VAL A 73 -17.07 8.04 -23.95
N ASP A 74 -16.56 8.97 -24.76
CA ASP A 74 -15.37 8.71 -25.57
C ASP A 74 -14.10 8.94 -24.73
N ALA A 75 -13.09 8.09 -24.95
CA ALA A 75 -11.78 8.21 -24.30
C ALA A 75 -10.65 7.89 -25.27
N ARG A 76 -9.51 8.51 -25.08
CA ARG A 76 -8.26 8.14 -25.76
C ARG A 76 -7.49 7.13 -24.91
N VAL A 77 -6.69 6.34 -25.57
CA VAL A 77 -5.74 5.43 -24.91
C VAL A 77 -4.34 5.93 -25.21
N LEU A 78 -3.59 6.28 -24.15
CA LEU A 78 -2.19 6.59 -24.28
C LEU A 78 -1.38 5.34 -23.89
N LYS A 79 -0.18 5.19 -24.45
CA LYS A 79 0.72 4.07 -24.19
C LYS A 79 2.06 4.59 -23.68
N GLY A 80 2.57 3.96 -22.65
CA GLY A 80 3.89 4.18 -22.10
C GLY A 80 4.51 2.88 -21.64
N THR A 81 5.63 2.99 -20.96
CA THR A 81 6.34 1.87 -20.33
C THR A 81 6.64 2.23 -18.89
N LEU A 82 6.47 1.29 -17.99
CA LEU A 82 6.82 1.50 -16.58
C LEU A 82 8.34 1.57 -16.44
N PRO A 83 8.91 2.67 -15.91
CA PRO A 83 10.35 2.89 -15.85
C PRO A 83 11.10 1.71 -15.19
N GLY A 84 12.25 1.36 -15.72
CA GLY A 84 13.08 0.23 -15.24
C GLY A 84 12.49 -1.16 -15.52
N SER A 85 11.54 -1.27 -16.48
CA SER A 85 10.92 -2.55 -16.82
C SER A 85 10.45 -2.60 -18.28
N ASN A 86 9.96 -3.78 -18.72
CA ASN A 86 9.28 -3.98 -19.99
C ASN A 86 7.75 -4.01 -19.86
N VAL A 87 7.20 -3.57 -18.73
CA VAL A 87 5.75 -3.52 -18.49
C VAL A 87 5.13 -2.44 -19.35
N THR A 88 4.19 -2.83 -20.22
CA THR A 88 3.40 -1.87 -21.00
C THR A 88 2.36 -1.22 -20.10
N VAL A 89 2.25 0.11 -20.17
CA VAL A 89 1.23 0.89 -19.44
C VAL A 89 0.28 1.52 -20.44
N TYR A 90 -1.02 1.28 -20.25
CA TYR A 90 -2.06 2.01 -20.95
C TYR A 90 -2.73 2.99 -19.99
N LEU A 91 -2.77 4.27 -20.40
CA LEU A 91 -3.44 5.32 -19.63
C LEU A 91 -4.75 5.67 -20.31
N ILE A 92 -5.84 5.58 -19.58
CA ILE A 92 -7.19 5.94 -20.05
C ILE A 92 -7.36 7.45 -19.89
N ASP A 93 -7.35 8.15 -21.01
CA ASP A 93 -7.38 9.61 -21.04
C ASP A 93 -8.81 10.10 -21.33
N GLN A 94 -9.44 10.60 -20.25
CA GLN A 94 -10.74 11.26 -20.28
C GLN A 94 -10.70 12.50 -19.39
N PRO A 95 -10.42 13.70 -19.97
CA PRO A 95 -10.16 14.91 -19.19
C PRO A 95 -11.31 15.33 -18.25
N ILE A 96 -12.58 15.14 -18.66
CA ILE A 96 -13.73 15.51 -17.82
C ILE A 96 -13.68 14.77 -16.47
N TYR A 97 -13.22 13.52 -16.47
CA TYR A 97 -13.14 12.71 -15.27
C TYR A 97 -11.79 12.83 -14.54
N PHE A 98 -10.68 12.99 -15.26
CA PHE A 98 -9.35 12.80 -14.68
C PHE A 98 -8.41 14.00 -14.73
N ASP A 99 -8.73 15.06 -15.48
CA ASP A 99 -7.94 16.31 -15.48
C ASP A 99 -8.33 17.18 -14.28
N ARG A 100 -7.90 16.75 -13.08
CA ARG A 100 -8.25 17.36 -11.79
C ARG A 100 -7.02 17.51 -10.90
N LYS A 101 -7.13 18.36 -9.88
CA LYS A 101 -6.04 18.64 -8.93
C LYS A 101 -5.69 17.47 -8.02
N GLY A 102 -6.67 16.62 -7.72
CA GLY A 102 -6.51 15.44 -6.88
C GLY A 102 -7.03 14.18 -7.55
N VAL A 103 -6.58 13.01 -7.07
CA VAL A 103 -7.05 11.72 -7.59
C VAL A 103 -8.50 11.47 -7.16
N TYR A 104 -8.82 11.65 -5.87
CA TYR A 104 -10.11 11.31 -5.28
C TYR A 104 -10.84 12.49 -4.66
N VAL A 105 -10.08 13.47 -4.19
CA VAL A 105 -10.57 14.57 -3.38
C VAL A 105 -10.04 15.92 -3.89
N GLU A 106 -10.78 16.98 -3.60
CA GLU A 106 -10.33 18.36 -3.72
C GLU A 106 -10.80 19.14 -2.49
N ASN A 107 -9.90 19.88 -1.84
CA ASN A 107 -10.16 20.60 -0.60
C ASN A 107 -10.76 19.68 0.51
N ASP A 108 -10.15 18.51 0.68
CA ASP A 108 -10.55 17.46 1.67
C ASP A 108 -11.98 16.93 1.50
N GLN A 109 -12.58 17.12 0.34
CA GLN A 109 -13.89 16.57 0.00
C GLN A 109 -13.82 15.66 -1.22
N ASP A 110 -14.47 14.49 -1.11
CA ASP A 110 -14.60 13.57 -2.23
C ASP A 110 -15.28 14.25 -3.43
N TYR A 111 -14.79 13.98 -4.64
CA TYR A 111 -15.51 14.38 -5.83
C TYR A 111 -16.89 13.71 -5.87
N ARG A 112 -17.93 14.50 -6.08
CA ARG A 112 -19.33 14.02 -6.07
C ARG A 112 -19.62 12.98 -7.15
N ASP A 113 -18.86 12.99 -8.23
CA ASP A 113 -18.97 12.08 -9.35
C ASP A 113 -17.97 10.90 -9.29
N ASN A 114 -17.37 10.62 -8.13
CA ASN A 114 -16.43 9.51 -7.99
C ASN A 114 -17.03 8.16 -8.42
N CYS A 115 -18.32 7.93 -8.20
CA CYS A 115 -18.98 6.73 -8.71
C CYS A 115 -18.89 6.66 -10.24
N GLU A 116 -19.34 7.70 -10.93
CA GLU A 116 -19.35 7.76 -12.40
C GLU A 116 -17.92 7.64 -12.97
N ARG A 117 -16.94 8.31 -12.37
CA ARG A 117 -15.52 8.27 -12.76
C ARG A 117 -14.94 6.87 -12.74
N PHE A 118 -15.16 6.13 -11.66
CA PHE A 118 -14.54 4.81 -11.48
C PHE A 118 -15.38 3.68 -12.06
N VAL A 119 -16.68 3.86 -12.25
CA VAL A 119 -17.50 3.02 -13.13
C VAL A 119 -17.00 3.16 -14.57
N PHE A 120 -16.82 4.41 -15.06
CA PHE A 120 -16.22 4.66 -16.37
C PHE A 120 -14.87 3.97 -16.51
N PHE A 121 -13.95 4.16 -15.55
CA PHE A 121 -12.63 3.55 -15.59
C PHE A 121 -12.69 2.02 -15.65
N SER A 122 -13.49 1.39 -14.79
CA SER A 122 -13.66 -0.07 -14.78
C SER A 122 -14.16 -0.60 -16.12
N ARG A 123 -15.13 0.07 -16.74
CA ARG A 123 -15.63 -0.29 -18.07
C ARG A 123 -14.60 -0.02 -19.15
N ALA A 124 -13.86 1.09 -19.06
CA ALA A 124 -12.79 1.41 -20.01
C ALA A 124 -11.67 0.35 -20.00
N VAL A 125 -11.36 -0.22 -18.83
CA VAL A 125 -10.43 -1.36 -18.73
C VAL A 125 -10.94 -2.56 -19.53
N ILE A 126 -12.23 -2.91 -19.43
CA ILE A 126 -12.83 -4.02 -20.18
C ILE A 126 -12.79 -3.74 -21.69
N GLU A 127 -13.13 -2.53 -22.10
CA GLU A 127 -13.07 -2.14 -23.52
C GLU A 127 -11.61 -2.12 -24.04
N ALA A 128 -10.65 -1.68 -23.24
CA ALA A 128 -9.23 -1.73 -23.59
C ALA A 128 -8.75 -3.19 -23.76
N VAL A 129 -9.12 -4.10 -22.86
CA VAL A 129 -8.81 -5.54 -22.98
C VAL A 129 -9.31 -6.10 -24.31
N ARG A 130 -10.54 -5.74 -24.72
CA ARG A 130 -11.17 -6.17 -25.97
C ARG A 130 -10.45 -5.62 -27.20
N HIS A 131 -10.36 -4.28 -27.29
CA HIS A 131 -9.90 -3.59 -28.49
C HIS A 131 -8.39 -3.70 -28.72
N LEU A 132 -7.61 -3.84 -27.63
CA LEU A 132 -6.16 -4.11 -27.72
C LEU A 132 -5.86 -5.61 -27.87
N ASN A 133 -6.88 -6.47 -27.87
CA ASN A 133 -6.75 -7.92 -28.00
C ASN A 133 -5.76 -8.53 -27.00
N LEU A 134 -5.78 -8.08 -25.73
CA LEU A 134 -4.81 -8.46 -24.71
C LEU A 134 -4.91 -9.94 -24.30
N LYS A 135 -6.12 -10.52 -24.36
CA LYS A 135 -6.41 -11.92 -23.99
C LYS A 135 -5.75 -12.34 -22.69
N PRO A 136 -6.03 -11.68 -21.57
CA PRO A 136 -5.36 -11.97 -20.31
C PRO A 136 -5.76 -13.33 -19.75
N ASP A 137 -4.80 -14.04 -19.15
CA ASP A 137 -5.07 -15.21 -18.30
C ASP A 137 -5.70 -14.75 -16.98
N VAL A 138 -5.25 -13.56 -16.48
CA VAL A 138 -5.74 -12.95 -15.24
C VAL A 138 -5.92 -11.45 -15.41
N ILE A 139 -7.03 -10.91 -14.87
CA ILE A 139 -7.20 -9.50 -14.60
C ILE A 139 -7.12 -9.29 -13.08
N HIS A 140 -6.14 -8.52 -12.63
CA HIS A 140 -5.91 -8.17 -11.24
C HIS A 140 -6.40 -6.74 -10.97
N ALA A 141 -7.49 -6.61 -10.25
CA ALA A 141 -8.13 -5.35 -9.88
C ALA A 141 -7.76 -4.96 -8.43
N ASN A 142 -7.55 -3.68 -8.19
CA ASN A 142 -7.03 -3.14 -6.94
C ASN A 142 -7.96 -2.10 -6.33
N ASP A 143 -8.44 -2.34 -5.12
CA ASP A 143 -9.34 -1.48 -4.32
C ASP A 143 -10.68 -1.14 -4.99
N TRP A 144 -11.50 -0.37 -4.28
CA TRP A 144 -12.88 -0.05 -4.68
C TRP A 144 -12.98 0.63 -6.05
N GLN A 145 -11.97 1.38 -6.46
CA GLN A 145 -11.96 2.09 -7.74
C GLN A 145 -11.99 1.14 -8.95
N THR A 146 -11.56 -0.09 -8.76
CA THR A 146 -11.60 -1.15 -9.77
C THR A 146 -12.53 -2.29 -9.37
N GLY A 147 -13.28 -2.11 -8.29
CA GLY A 147 -14.14 -3.15 -7.72
C GLY A 147 -15.28 -3.61 -8.63
N LEU A 148 -15.64 -2.81 -9.63
CA LEU A 148 -16.62 -3.22 -10.64
C LEU A 148 -16.04 -4.19 -11.68
N ILE A 149 -14.72 -4.22 -11.89
CA ILE A 149 -14.07 -5.05 -12.93
C ILE A 149 -14.41 -6.54 -12.79
N PRO A 150 -14.31 -7.18 -11.60
CA PRO A 150 -14.66 -8.59 -11.46
C PRO A 150 -16.11 -8.89 -11.88
N ALA A 151 -17.05 -8.01 -11.56
CA ALA A 151 -18.45 -8.16 -12.00
C ALA A 151 -18.61 -8.05 -13.52
N LEU A 152 -17.93 -7.07 -14.14
CA LEU A 152 -17.95 -6.90 -15.60
C LEU A 152 -17.29 -8.10 -16.32
N VAL A 153 -16.22 -8.66 -15.76
CA VAL A 153 -15.59 -9.87 -16.29
C VAL A 153 -16.57 -11.04 -16.25
N GLU A 154 -17.24 -11.27 -15.11
CA GLU A 154 -18.19 -12.37 -14.93
C GLU A 154 -19.39 -12.24 -15.87
N VAL A 155 -19.99 -11.04 -15.95
CA VAL A 155 -21.28 -10.84 -16.61
C VAL A 155 -21.12 -10.57 -18.11
N GLU A 156 -20.06 -9.88 -18.54
CA GLU A 156 -19.92 -9.39 -19.90
C GLU A 156 -18.70 -9.97 -20.65
N LEU A 157 -17.51 -9.97 -20.04
CA LEU A 157 -16.28 -10.29 -20.75
C LEU A 157 -16.20 -11.78 -21.08
N ARG A 158 -16.54 -12.63 -20.13
CA ARG A 158 -16.51 -14.10 -20.28
C ARG A 158 -17.54 -14.65 -21.28
N GLN A 159 -18.51 -13.83 -21.69
CA GLN A 159 -19.46 -14.20 -22.74
C GLN A 159 -18.82 -14.11 -24.15
N GLN A 160 -17.58 -13.64 -24.26
CA GLN A 160 -16.88 -13.46 -25.52
C GLN A 160 -15.92 -14.61 -25.80
N PRO A 161 -15.89 -15.14 -27.02
CA PRO A 161 -14.99 -16.22 -27.41
C PRO A 161 -13.51 -15.86 -27.14
N GLY A 162 -12.81 -16.76 -26.46
CA GLY A 162 -11.39 -16.59 -26.12
C GLY A 162 -11.08 -15.72 -24.90
N LEU A 163 -12.12 -15.24 -24.19
CA LEU A 163 -12.03 -14.53 -22.91
C LEU A 163 -12.83 -15.23 -21.80
N ASP A 164 -13.47 -16.33 -22.11
CA ASP A 164 -14.28 -17.18 -21.21
C ASP A 164 -13.49 -17.74 -20.01
N HIS A 165 -12.20 -17.95 -20.18
CA HIS A 165 -11.29 -18.47 -19.15
C HIS A 165 -10.54 -17.39 -18.36
N THR A 166 -10.77 -16.09 -18.63
CA THR A 166 -10.11 -15.00 -17.92
C THR A 166 -10.45 -15.05 -16.44
N ALA A 167 -9.45 -15.28 -15.60
CA ALA A 167 -9.60 -15.27 -14.15
C ALA A 167 -9.50 -13.86 -13.58
N THR A 168 -10.07 -13.66 -12.39
CA THR A 168 -10.03 -12.38 -11.68
C THR A 168 -9.41 -12.53 -10.30
N VAL A 169 -8.49 -11.62 -9.97
CA VAL A 169 -7.96 -11.43 -8.61
C VAL A 169 -8.31 -10.03 -8.17
N PHE A 170 -8.76 -9.88 -6.94
CA PHE A 170 -9.11 -8.59 -6.37
C PHE A 170 -8.34 -8.35 -5.07
N THR A 171 -7.53 -7.29 -5.04
CA THR A 171 -6.75 -6.90 -3.86
C THR A 171 -7.43 -5.80 -3.07
N ILE A 172 -7.58 -6.02 -1.77
CA ILE A 172 -8.03 -5.06 -0.78
C ILE A 172 -6.81 -4.46 -0.11
N HIS A 173 -6.53 -3.18 -0.38
CA HIS A 173 -5.43 -2.47 0.26
C HIS A 173 -5.83 -1.83 1.59
N ASN A 174 -7.08 -1.31 1.68
CA ASN A 174 -7.57 -0.72 2.92
C ASN A 174 -9.10 -0.77 3.02
N MET A 175 -9.61 -1.51 4.00
CA MET A 175 -11.05 -1.66 4.28
C MET A 175 -11.77 -0.35 4.62
N ALA A 176 -11.04 0.67 5.08
CA ALA A 176 -11.63 1.96 5.44
C ALA A 176 -12.22 2.70 4.21
N PHE A 177 -11.71 2.39 3.01
CA PHE A 177 -12.15 3.01 1.76
C PHE A 177 -12.95 2.01 0.93
N GLN A 178 -14.28 2.22 0.84
CA GLN A 178 -15.17 1.21 0.26
C GLN A 178 -15.82 1.62 -1.07
N GLY A 179 -15.78 2.89 -1.44
CA GLY A 179 -16.53 3.37 -2.61
C GLY A 179 -18.03 3.14 -2.42
N ARG A 180 -18.60 3.75 -1.38
CA ARG A 180 -20.03 3.68 -1.06
C ARG A 180 -20.75 4.85 -1.70
N PHE A 181 -21.76 4.52 -2.52
CA PHE A 181 -22.47 5.50 -3.32
C PHE A 181 -23.98 5.34 -3.18
N TRP A 182 -24.75 6.29 -3.68
CA TRP A 182 -26.18 6.25 -3.69
C TRP A 182 -26.70 5.04 -4.50
N HIS A 183 -27.75 4.39 -4.03
CA HIS A 183 -28.23 3.18 -4.69
C HIS A 183 -28.61 3.38 -6.17
N TRP A 184 -29.12 4.59 -6.56
CA TRP A 184 -29.41 4.87 -7.95
C TRP A 184 -28.17 4.94 -8.85
N ASP A 185 -26.98 5.10 -8.30
CA ASP A 185 -25.74 5.01 -9.07
C ASP A 185 -25.52 3.60 -9.64
N MET A 186 -26.32 2.60 -9.21
CA MET A 186 -26.37 1.29 -9.85
C MET A 186 -26.64 1.39 -11.36
N HIS A 187 -27.43 2.37 -11.82
CA HIS A 187 -27.66 2.61 -13.23
C HIS A 187 -26.39 2.92 -14.02
N LEU A 188 -25.43 3.59 -13.40
CA LEU A 188 -24.16 3.94 -14.03
C LEU A 188 -23.37 2.69 -14.41
N THR A 189 -23.48 1.62 -13.61
CA THR A 189 -22.76 0.37 -13.83
C THR A 189 -23.16 -0.34 -15.13
N GLY A 190 -24.38 -0.12 -15.62
CA GLY A 190 -24.97 -0.83 -16.75
C GLY A 190 -25.33 -2.29 -16.45
N LEU A 191 -25.14 -2.77 -15.25
CA LEU A 191 -25.49 -4.12 -14.83
C LEU A 191 -26.98 -4.20 -14.45
N ASP A 192 -27.57 -5.39 -14.59
CA ASP A 192 -28.94 -5.67 -14.20
C ASP A 192 -29.16 -5.46 -12.70
N TRP A 193 -30.30 -4.86 -12.31
CA TRP A 193 -30.69 -4.60 -10.93
C TRP A 193 -30.76 -5.85 -10.05
N LYS A 194 -30.86 -7.06 -10.61
CA LYS A 194 -30.79 -8.32 -9.87
C LYS A 194 -29.49 -8.47 -9.07
N TYR A 195 -28.40 -7.80 -9.48
CA TYR A 195 -27.12 -7.77 -8.79
C TYR A 195 -27.10 -6.79 -7.60
N PHE A 196 -28.04 -5.85 -7.55
CA PHE A 196 -28.20 -4.96 -6.40
C PHE A 196 -28.94 -5.66 -5.27
N ASN A 197 -28.27 -6.56 -4.60
CA ASN A 197 -28.79 -7.33 -3.47
C ASN A 197 -27.70 -7.49 -2.41
N TRP A 198 -28.13 -7.88 -1.19
CA TRP A 198 -27.28 -7.96 -0.01
C TRP A 198 -26.09 -8.95 -0.12
N ARG A 199 -26.14 -9.90 -1.03
CA ARG A 199 -25.06 -10.87 -1.29
C ARG A 199 -23.98 -10.31 -2.21
N GLN A 200 -24.29 -9.30 -3.00
CA GLN A 200 -23.43 -8.84 -4.09
C GLN A 200 -23.06 -7.36 -3.97
N MET A 201 -23.83 -6.44 -4.57
CA MET A 201 -23.41 -5.04 -4.74
C MET A 201 -24.01 -4.09 -3.71
N GLU A 202 -25.13 -4.47 -3.08
CA GLU A 202 -25.86 -3.64 -2.12
C GLU A 202 -25.21 -3.73 -0.73
N TYR A 203 -25.11 -2.60 -0.03
CA TYR A 203 -24.63 -2.50 1.34
C TYR A 203 -25.42 -1.42 2.12
N PHE A 204 -26.34 -1.87 2.97
CA PHE A 204 -27.23 -0.98 3.75
C PHE A 204 -27.90 0.11 2.91
N GLY A 205 -28.49 -0.27 1.78
CA GLY A 205 -29.19 0.63 0.85
C GLY A 205 -28.26 1.45 -0.05
N HIS A 206 -26.95 1.17 -0.07
CA HIS A 206 -25.97 1.84 -0.91
C HIS A 206 -25.34 0.87 -1.90
N LEU A 207 -24.89 1.38 -3.04
CA LEU A 207 -23.95 0.68 -3.91
C LEU A 207 -22.57 0.71 -3.24
N ASN A 208 -21.90 -0.46 -3.14
CA ASN A 208 -20.58 -0.55 -2.57
C ASN A 208 -19.62 -1.28 -3.53
N LEU A 209 -18.68 -0.55 -4.12
CA LEU A 209 -17.79 -1.09 -5.15
C LEU A 209 -16.71 -2.02 -4.57
N LEU A 210 -16.24 -1.80 -3.33
CA LEU A 210 -15.33 -2.75 -2.68
C LEU A 210 -16.03 -4.10 -2.47
N LYS A 211 -17.26 -4.07 -1.95
CA LYS A 211 -18.09 -5.26 -1.78
C LYS A 211 -18.35 -5.97 -3.12
N THR A 212 -18.56 -5.21 -4.18
CA THR A 212 -18.73 -5.76 -5.53
C THR A 212 -17.49 -6.55 -5.94
N GLY A 213 -16.30 -6.01 -5.79
CA GLY A 213 -15.04 -6.70 -6.05
C GLY A 213 -14.89 -7.98 -5.22
N ILE A 214 -15.19 -7.89 -3.90
CA ILE A 214 -15.18 -9.05 -2.99
C ILE A 214 -16.16 -10.14 -3.44
N SER A 215 -17.34 -9.75 -3.92
CA SER A 215 -18.40 -10.72 -4.26
C SER A 215 -18.12 -11.48 -5.55
N PHE A 216 -17.53 -10.83 -6.55
CA PHE A 216 -17.43 -11.37 -7.91
C PHE A 216 -16.04 -11.92 -8.28
N ALA A 217 -14.97 -11.54 -7.60
CA ALA A 217 -13.63 -12.01 -7.92
C ALA A 217 -13.47 -13.52 -7.65
N ASP A 218 -12.65 -14.20 -8.45
CA ASP A 218 -12.35 -15.62 -8.27
C ASP A 218 -11.49 -15.86 -7.03
N VAL A 219 -10.50 -15.02 -6.78
CA VAL A 219 -9.64 -15.05 -5.60
C VAL A 219 -9.48 -13.63 -5.05
N LEU A 220 -9.45 -13.52 -3.74
CA LEU A 220 -9.25 -12.28 -3.00
C LEU A 220 -7.85 -12.25 -2.42
N THR A 221 -7.21 -11.09 -2.46
CA THR A 221 -5.97 -10.86 -1.74
C THR A 221 -6.09 -9.62 -0.87
N THR A 222 -5.27 -9.58 0.17
CA THR A 222 -5.00 -8.37 0.92
C THR A 222 -3.51 -8.30 1.28
N VAL A 223 -3.07 -7.17 1.81
CA VAL A 223 -1.67 -6.76 1.84
C VAL A 223 -0.86 -7.28 3.04
N SER A 224 -1.42 -8.20 3.83
CA SER A 224 -0.66 -8.94 4.83
C SER A 224 -1.45 -10.15 5.38
N PRO A 225 -0.79 -11.21 5.86
CA PRO A 225 -1.45 -12.37 6.46
C PRO A 225 -2.26 -12.04 7.71
N THR A 226 -1.73 -11.18 8.59
CA THR A 226 -2.46 -10.73 9.80
C THR A 226 -3.67 -9.89 9.41
N TYR A 227 -3.52 -8.95 8.48
CA TYR A 227 -4.65 -8.16 8.02
C TYR A 227 -5.75 -9.01 7.36
N ALA A 228 -5.39 -10.08 6.65
CA ALA A 228 -6.38 -11.02 6.11
C ALA A 228 -7.24 -11.66 7.22
N ARG A 229 -6.67 -11.94 8.39
CA ARG A 229 -7.42 -12.41 9.56
C ARG A 229 -8.25 -11.31 10.20
N GLU A 230 -7.66 -10.13 10.38
CA GLU A 230 -8.29 -8.97 11.04
C GLU A 230 -9.55 -8.51 10.31
N ILE A 231 -9.52 -8.35 8.98
CA ILE A 231 -10.67 -7.87 8.20
C ILE A 231 -11.87 -8.81 8.17
N GLN A 232 -11.71 -10.05 8.64
CA GLN A 232 -12.78 -11.00 8.84
C GLN A 232 -13.46 -10.85 10.22
N THR A 233 -13.01 -9.90 11.05
CA THR A 233 -13.59 -9.61 12.37
C THR A 233 -14.45 -8.33 12.34
N PRO A 234 -15.45 -8.21 13.24
CA PRO A 234 -16.24 -6.98 13.33
C PRO A 234 -15.42 -5.72 13.59
N GLU A 235 -14.29 -5.84 14.28
CA GLU A 235 -13.43 -4.73 14.69
C GLU A 235 -12.73 -4.08 13.48
N TYR A 236 -12.20 -4.89 12.54
CA TYR A 236 -11.39 -4.39 11.42
C TYR A 236 -12.06 -4.55 10.05
N GLY A 237 -13.15 -5.30 9.96
CA GLY A 237 -13.83 -5.57 8.68
C GLY A 237 -14.72 -4.46 8.17
N CYS A 238 -14.84 -3.33 8.89
CA CYS A 238 -15.62 -2.15 8.49
C CYS A 238 -17.03 -2.48 7.98
N GLY A 239 -17.68 -3.49 8.64
CA GLY A 239 -19.01 -3.99 8.29
C GLY A 239 -19.05 -5.01 7.13
N LEU A 240 -17.93 -5.31 6.48
CA LEU A 240 -17.82 -6.33 5.42
C LEU A 240 -17.23 -7.66 5.93
N HIS A 241 -16.98 -7.79 7.25
CA HIS A 241 -16.42 -9.01 7.85
C HIS A 241 -17.24 -10.27 7.54
N GLY A 242 -18.57 -10.16 7.47
CA GLY A 242 -19.44 -11.30 7.18
C GLY A 242 -19.23 -11.88 5.78
N ILE A 243 -19.13 -11.02 4.75
CA ILE A 243 -18.84 -11.49 3.39
C ILE A 243 -17.41 -11.98 3.26
N LEU A 244 -16.43 -11.34 3.90
CA LEU A 244 -15.05 -11.79 3.91
C LEU A 244 -14.90 -13.15 4.61
N GLY A 245 -15.57 -13.34 5.75
CA GLY A 245 -15.63 -14.64 6.44
C GLY A 245 -16.25 -15.74 5.60
N SER A 246 -17.31 -15.45 4.82
CA SER A 246 -17.90 -16.41 3.89
C SER A 246 -16.99 -16.77 2.71
N ARG A 247 -16.00 -15.93 2.42
CA ARG A 247 -14.97 -16.08 1.38
C ARG A 247 -13.57 -16.36 1.97
N ALA A 248 -13.48 -16.78 3.24
CA ALA A 248 -12.21 -17.02 3.93
C ALA A 248 -11.29 -17.98 3.16
N SER A 249 -11.86 -19.01 2.54
CA SER A 249 -11.09 -19.95 1.70
C SER A 249 -10.47 -19.29 0.47
N ASP A 250 -10.99 -18.19 -0.02
CA ASP A 250 -10.52 -17.48 -1.21
C ASP A 250 -9.63 -16.28 -0.88
N LEU A 251 -9.58 -15.87 0.38
CA LEU A 251 -8.82 -14.72 0.84
C LEU A 251 -7.39 -15.12 1.21
N VAL A 252 -6.41 -14.47 0.60
CA VAL A 252 -4.98 -14.68 0.85
C VAL A 252 -4.35 -13.35 1.27
N GLY A 253 -3.64 -13.33 2.39
CA GLY A 253 -2.83 -12.20 2.82
C GLY A 253 -1.41 -12.34 2.28
N ILE A 254 -0.94 -11.34 1.51
CA ILE A 254 0.41 -11.31 0.95
C ILE A 254 1.08 -9.99 1.39
N LEU A 255 2.16 -10.10 2.14
CA LEU A 255 2.91 -8.91 2.55
C LEU A 255 3.52 -8.23 1.32
N ASN A 256 3.37 -6.90 1.20
CA ASN A 256 4.01 -6.15 0.14
C ASN A 256 5.53 -6.23 0.24
N GLY A 257 6.21 -6.10 -0.88
CA GLY A 257 7.65 -5.91 -0.92
C GLY A 257 8.04 -4.42 -0.93
N VAL A 258 9.33 -4.18 -0.88
CA VAL A 258 9.97 -2.87 -1.01
C VAL A 258 10.68 -2.78 -2.36
N ASP A 259 10.63 -1.62 -3.00
CA ASP A 259 11.51 -1.32 -4.16
C ASP A 259 12.91 -1.00 -3.62
N THR A 260 13.77 -2.03 -3.61
CA THR A 260 15.14 -1.95 -3.11
C THR A 260 16.11 -1.26 -4.09
N GLU A 261 15.67 -0.85 -5.27
CA GLU A 261 16.43 0.04 -6.15
C GLU A 261 16.36 1.49 -5.65
N ILE A 262 15.26 1.85 -4.97
CA ILE A 262 15.05 3.18 -4.38
C ILE A 262 15.47 3.19 -2.90
N TRP A 263 15.00 2.19 -2.13
CA TRP A 263 15.20 2.13 -0.68
C TRP A 263 16.28 1.13 -0.30
N HIS A 264 17.55 1.54 -0.37
CA HIS A 264 18.66 0.68 0.05
C HIS A 264 19.88 1.48 0.53
N PRO A 265 20.37 1.28 1.77
CA PRO A 265 21.41 2.14 2.35
C PRO A 265 22.76 2.09 1.66
N THR A 266 23.02 1.08 0.80
CA THR A 266 24.29 1.00 0.05
C THR A 266 24.32 1.91 -1.18
N THR A 267 23.17 2.28 -1.73
CA THR A 267 23.05 3.00 -3.01
C THR A 267 22.24 4.28 -2.93
N ASP A 268 21.62 4.55 -1.81
CA ASP A 268 20.74 5.71 -1.59
C ASP A 268 21.56 7.01 -1.72
N PRO A 269 21.23 7.89 -2.68
CA PRO A 269 21.98 9.12 -2.91
C PRO A 269 21.71 10.22 -1.86
N TYR A 270 20.70 10.06 -1.02
CA TYR A 270 20.29 11.06 -0.03
C TYR A 270 21.02 10.92 1.32
N LEU A 271 21.81 9.87 1.49
CA LEU A 271 22.52 9.59 2.75
C LEU A 271 23.82 10.36 2.86
N ALA A 272 24.12 10.83 4.07
CA ALA A 272 25.42 11.41 4.37
C ALA A 272 26.58 10.41 4.22
N GLN A 273 26.31 9.13 4.48
CA GLN A 273 27.22 8.02 4.25
C GLN A 273 26.44 6.77 3.93
N ASN A 274 26.75 6.13 2.79
CA ASN A 274 26.20 4.82 2.45
C ASN A 274 26.83 3.73 3.32
N TYR A 275 26.06 2.68 3.62
CA TYR A 275 26.50 1.57 4.46
C TYR A 275 25.78 0.26 4.13
N SER A 276 26.36 -0.82 4.61
CA SER A 276 25.79 -2.17 4.54
C SER A 276 25.58 -2.75 5.94
N VAL A 277 25.09 -3.97 6.02
CA VAL A 277 24.94 -4.70 7.28
C VAL A 277 26.27 -4.89 8.03
N ASP A 278 27.41 -4.90 7.33
CA ASP A 278 28.71 -5.15 7.92
C ASP A 278 29.30 -3.92 8.62
N ASN A 279 28.93 -2.72 8.16
CA ASN A 279 29.41 -1.45 8.72
C ASN A 279 28.28 -0.53 9.19
N VAL A 280 27.12 -1.11 9.55
CA VAL A 280 25.89 -0.39 9.95
C VAL A 280 26.13 0.64 11.06
N GLU A 281 26.99 0.34 12.04
CA GLU A 281 27.27 1.26 13.14
C GLU A 281 27.92 2.56 12.68
N ILE A 282 28.90 2.46 11.77
CA ILE A 282 29.64 3.61 11.26
C ILE A 282 28.71 4.46 10.37
N GLY A 283 28.00 3.80 9.46
CA GLY A 283 27.09 4.49 8.55
C GLY A 283 25.93 5.19 9.27
N LYS A 284 25.28 4.48 10.18
CA LYS A 284 24.18 5.08 10.97
C LYS A 284 24.65 6.20 11.88
N ALA A 285 25.83 6.11 12.48
CA ALA A 285 26.38 7.20 13.29
C ALA A 285 26.60 8.47 12.47
N ALA A 286 27.12 8.35 11.25
CA ALA A 286 27.31 9.48 10.34
C ALA A 286 25.95 10.07 9.88
N CYS A 287 25.01 9.22 9.49
CA CYS A 287 23.67 9.65 9.08
C CYS A 287 22.89 10.32 10.22
N LYS A 288 23.01 9.79 11.45
CA LYS A 288 22.40 10.39 12.65
C LYS A 288 22.94 11.78 12.93
N ALA A 289 24.26 11.94 12.94
CA ALA A 289 24.89 13.24 13.18
C ALA A 289 24.47 14.27 12.12
N ALA A 290 24.46 13.88 10.84
CA ALA A 290 24.01 14.74 9.75
C ALA A 290 22.51 15.12 9.87
N LEU A 291 21.65 14.17 10.23
CA LEU A 291 20.23 14.43 10.45
C LEU A 291 19.99 15.39 11.61
N GLN A 292 20.67 15.18 12.74
CA GLN A 292 20.60 16.08 13.91
C GLN A 292 21.00 17.49 13.52
N GLN A 293 22.13 17.67 12.82
CA GLN A 293 22.60 18.97 12.33
C GLN A 293 21.59 19.63 11.36
N ARG A 294 21.07 18.87 10.38
CA ARG A 294 20.09 19.37 9.40
C ARG A 294 18.83 19.89 10.09
N LEU A 295 18.40 19.22 11.15
CA LEU A 295 17.18 19.53 11.89
C LEU A 295 17.36 20.48 13.07
N GLY A 296 18.58 20.99 13.31
CA GLY A 296 18.88 21.90 14.40
C GLY A 296 18.91 21.25 15.79
N LEU A 297 18.95 19.92 15.85
CA LEU A 297 19.08 19.20 17.12
C LEU A 297 20.56 19.14 17.56
N PRO A 298 20.85 19.17 18.85
CA PRO A 298 22.20 18.88 19.35
C PRO A 298 22.67 17.50 18.91
N VAL A 299 23.94 17.43 18.44
CA VAL A 299 24.54 16.13 18.05
C VAL A 299 24.87 15.33 19.31
N ARG A 300 24.10 14.28 19.58
CA ARG A 300 24.19 13.45 20.79
C ARG A 300 24.27 11.96 20.41
N PRO A 301 25.48 11.41 20.18
CA PRO A 301 25.66 10.07 19.64
C PRO A 301 25.10 8.96 20.54
N ASN A 302 25.10 9.17 21.84
CA ASN A 302 24.68 8.16 22.84
C ASN A 302 23.20 8.30 23.25
N VAL A 303 22.50 9.33 22.82
CA VAL A 303 21.07 9.53 23.07
C VAL A 303 20.28 8.95 21.91
N PRO A 304 19.33 8.04 22.14
CA PRO A 304 18.57 7.45 21.05
C PRO A 304 17.68 8.50 20.36
N LEU A 305 17.68 8.46 19.03
CA LEU A 305 16.89 9.30 18.14
C LEU A 305 15.76 8.46 17.58
N PHE A 306 14.52 8.85 17.89
CA PHE A 306 13.30 8.19 17.40
C PHE A 306 12.70 9.00 16.27
N GLY A 307 12.35 8.35 15.15
CA GLY A 307 11.74 8.98 13.99
C GLY A 307 10.31 8.50 13.74
N SER A 308 9.53 9.33 13.07
CA SER A 308 8.27 8.93 12.45
C SER A 308 8.04 9.73 11.18
N VAL A 309 7.77 9.04 10.08
CA VAL A 309 7.43 9.62 8.77
C VAL A 309 6.07 9.08 8.37
N SER A 310 5.03 9.90 8.40
CA SER A 310 3.70 9.44 8.00
C SER A 310 2.69 10.59 7.88
N ARG A 311 1.49 10.25 7.39
CA ARG A 311 0.34 11.16 7.56
C ARG A 311 0.05 11.34 9.04
N MET A 312 -0.05 12.56 9.51
CA MET A 312 -0.32 12.90 10.92
C MET A 312 -1.80 12.75 11.23
N THR A 313 -2.24 11.51 11.47
CA THR A 313 -3.65 11.16 11.73
C THR A 313 -3.79 10.31 12.99
N GLY A 314 -5.02 10.20 13.52
CA GLY A 314 -5.33 9.31 14.64
C GLY A 314 -4.99 7.86 14.34
N GLN A 315 -5.28 7.41 13.11
CA GLN A 315 -4.93 6.06 12.63
C GLN A 315 -3.43 5.72 12.80
N LYS A 316 -2.55 6.71 12.59
CA LYS A 316 -1.09 6.52 12.73
C LYS A 316 -0.59 6.62 14.17
N GLY A 317 -1.51 6.78 15.14
CA GLY A 317 -1.21 6.76 16.56
C GLY A 317 -0.60 8.05 17.12
N PHE A 318 -0.73 9.19 16.42
CA PHE A 318 -0.29 10.48 16.96
C PHE A 318 -1.01 10.86 18.26
N SER A 319 -2.22 10.35 18.48
CA SER A 319 -2.91 10.46 19.77
C SER A 319 -2.13 9.81 20.91
N LEU A 320 -1.48 8.67 20.69
CA LEU A 320 -0.67 7.98 21.70
C LEU A 320 0.61 8.74 22.00
N ILE A 321 1.23 9.34 20.95
CA ILE A 321 2.40 10.21 21.12
C ILE A 321 2.05 11.38 22.02
N GLY A 322 0.91 12.06 21.77
CA GLY A 322 0.44 13.15 22.62
C GLY A 322 0.15 12.72 24.07
N GLN A 323 -0.42 11.50 24.27
CA GLN A 323 -0.69 10.98 25.62
C GLN A 323 0.56 10.74 26.47
N CYS A 324 1.70 10.43 25.84
CA CYS A 324 2.94 10.12 26.55
C CYS A 324 4.05 11.16 26.38
N ALA A 325 3.80 12.26 25.66
CA ALA A 325 4.83 13.24 25.31
C ALA A 325 5.58 13.78 26.53
N ASP A 326 4.87 14.24 27.56
CA ASP A 326 5.48 14.86 28.74
C ASP A 326 6.44 13.90 29.45
N VAL A 327 5.95 12.69 29.80
CA VAL A 327 6.79 11.68 30.48
C VAL A 327 7.91 11.13 29.58
N LEU A 328 7.72 11.15 28.27
CA LEU A 328 8.74 10.76 27.31
C LEU A 328 9.83 11.81 27.21
N LEU A 329 9.47 13.09 27.20
CA LEU A 329 10.43 14.19 27.12
C LEU A 329 11.19 14.44 28.43
N ASP A 330 10.72 13.90 29.55
CA ASP A 330 11.54 13.81 30.78
C ASP A 330 12.70 12.81 30.63
N GLN A 331 12.62 11.91 29.66
CA GLN A 331 13.70 10.96 29.38
C GLN A 331 14.81 11.60 28.53
N ASP A 332 15.98 10.95 28.50
CA ASP A 332 17.09 11.34 27.61
C ASP A 332 16.88 10.70 26.22
N VAL A 333 16.10 11.40 25.38
CA VAL A 333 15.70 10.98 24.03
C VAL A 333 15.62 12.19 23.10
N GLN A 334 15.69 11.93 21.79
CA GLN A 334 15.36 12.91 20.76
C GLN A 334 14.30 12.33 19.82
N LEU A 335 13.42 13.20 19.30
CA LEU A 335 12.27 12.82 18.46
C LEU A 335 12.30 13.61 17.16
N VAL A 336 12.05 12.96 16.04
CA VAL A 336 11.93 13.58 14.72
C VAL A 336 10.61 13.17 14.07
N PHE A 337 9.83 14.14 13.65
CA PHE A 337 8.55 13.94 12.96
C PHE A 337 8.58 14.59 11.58
N LEU A 338 8.18 13.84 10.56
CA LEU A 338 8.01 14.33 9.19
C LEU A 338 6.65 13.87 8.65
N GLY A 339 5.85 14.81 8.15
CA GLY A 339 4.58 14.53 7.53
C GLY A 339 3.60 15.70 7.61
N SER A 340 2.36 15.42 7.21
CA SER A 340 1.23 16.36 7.32
C SER A 340 -0.07 15.60 7.52
N GLY A 341 -1.12 16.27 7.96
CA GLY A 341 -2.42 15.62 8.13
C GLY A 341 -3.42 16.43 8.93
N ASP A 342 -3.94 15.87 10.02
CA ASP A 342 -4.91 16.54 10.89
C ASP A 342 -4.24 17.75 11.59
N PRO A 343 -4.78 18.95 11.45
CA PRO A 343 -4.23 20.17 12.07
C PRO A 343 -3.99 20.07 13.58
N ARG A 344 -4.77 19.25 14.29
CA ARG A 344 -4.59 19.04 15.74
C ARG A 344 -3.25 18.35 16.04
N TYR A 345 -2.86 17.36 15.25
CA TYR A 345 -1.58 16.66 15.46
C TYR A 345 -0.41 17.48 14.93
N GLU A 346 -0.58 18.21 13.84
CA GLU A 346 0.44 19.14 13.37
C GLU A 346 0.75 20.21 14.41
N GLU A 347 -0.28 20.80 15.03
CA GLU A 347 -0.11 21.81 16.06
C GLU A 347 0.53 21.26 17.33
N LEU A 348 0.08 20.07 17.80
CA LEU A 348 0.70 19.37 18.90
C LEU A 348 2.22 19.21 18.69
N LEU A 349 2.62 18.74 17.51
CA LEU A 349 4.03 18.47 17.23
C LEU A 349 4.83 19.77 17.07
N ARG A 350 4.25 20.85 16.51
CA ARG A 350 4.89 22.19 16.49
C ARG A 350 5.11 22.72 17.89
N GLN A 351 4.12 22.58 18.78
CA GLN A 351 4.22 23.00 20.16
C GLN A 351 5.34 22.23 20.90
N LEU A 352 5.37 20.90 20.78
CA LEU A 352 6.42 20.08 21.38
C LEU A 352 7.83 20.48 20.89
N ALA A 353 7.98 20.78 19.60
CA ALA A 353 9.23 21.23 19.05
C ALA A 353 9.64 22.64 19.53
N ALA A 354 8.67 23.53 19.74
CA ALA A 354 8.91 24.89 20.27
C ALA A 354 9.29 24.86 21.76
N GLU A 355 8.66 24.00 22.55
CA GLU A 355 8.92 23.85 23.99
C GLU A 355 10.21 23.07 24.30
N HIS A 356 10.59 22.14 23.40
CA HIS A 356 11.75 21.26 23.58
C HIS A 356 12.67 21.24 22.35
N PRO A 357 13.24 22.39 21.92
CA PRO A 357 13.98 22.51 20.67
C PRO A 357 15.29 21.72 20.63
N ASP A 358 15.81 21.27 21.76
CA ASP A 358 16.98 20.38 21.89
C ASP A 358 16.63 18.88 21.82
N LYS A 359 15.34 18.53 21.89
CA LYS A 359 14.84 17.16 21.90
C LYS A 359 13.91 16.84 20.74
N VAL A 360 13.12 17.78 20.24
CA VAL A 360 12.09 17.52 19.25
C VAL A 360 12.30 18.36 18.00
N SER A 361 12.24 17.73 16.84
CA SER A 361 12.17 18.43 15.55
C SER A 361 10.96 17.93 14.76
N THR A 362 10.20 18.88 14.19
CA THR A 362 8.99 18.59 13.41
C THR A 362 9.05 19.30 12.08
N THR A 363 8.90 18.56 10.99
CA THR A 363 8.75 19.09 9.63
C THR A 363 7.37 18.78 9.11
N ILE A 364 6.57 19.84 8.87
CA ILE A 364 5.23 19.68 8.31
C ILE A 364 5.30 19.71 6.79
N GLY A 365 4.78 18.67 6.16
CA GLY A 365 4.77 18.47 4.72
C GLY A 365 5.48 17.19 4.30
N TYR A 366 5.50 16.94 3.00
CA TYR A 366 6.22 15.82 2.41
C TYR A 366 7.60 16.26 1.91
N ASN A 367 8.62 15.49 2.22
CA ASN A 367 9.98 15.68 1.71
C ASN A 367 10.65 14.32 1.54
N GLU A 368 10.82 13.90 0.29
CA GLU A 368 11.40 12.59 -0.07
C GLU A 368 12.82 12.43 0.49
N GLU A 369 13.72 13.36 0.20
CA GLU A 369 15.10 13.32 0.67
C GLU A 369 15.18 13.20 2.21
N LEU A 370 14.38 14.01 2.92
CA LEU A 370 14.34 13.96 4.38
C LEU A 370 13.76 12.65 4.90
N SER A 371 12.81 12.02 4.19
CA SER A 371 12.27 10.72 4.59
C SER A 371 13.35 9.64 4.58
N HIS A 372 14.18 9.59 3.54
CA HIS A 372 15.35 8.70 3.47
C HIS A 372 16.36 8.96 4.59
N GLN A 373 16.62 10.25 4.88
CA GLN A 373 17.54 10.62 5.95
C GLN A 373 17.01 10.29 7.35
N VAL A 374 15.69 10.38 7.58
CA VAL A 374 15.06 9.95 8.83
C VAL A 374 15.19 8.45 9.00
N GLU A 375 14.90 7.65 7.93
CA GLU A 375 15.09 6.21 7.98
C GLU A 375 16.55 5.80 8.24
N ALA A 376 17.52 6.49 7.65
CA ALA A 376 18.92 6.18 7.87
C ALA A 376 19.48 6.73 9.19
N GLY A 377 19.05 7.92 9.62
CA GLY A 377 19.62 8.66 10.73
C GLY A 377 19.02 8.32 12.09
N CYS A 378 17.75 7.91 12.16
CA CYS A 378 17.13 7.53 13.43
C CYS A 378 17.65 6.17 13.92
N ASP A 379 17.72 6.01 15.24
CA ASP A 379 18.06 4.72 15.87
C ASP A 379 16.84 3.79 15.88
N ALA A 380 15.67 4.36 16.13
CA ALA A 380 14.41 3.62 16.11
C ALA A 380 13.31 4.40 15.39
N PHE A 381 12.28 3.69 14.93
CA PHE A 381 11.17 4.26 14.16
C PHE A 381 9.82 3.95 14.80
N LEU A 382 8.98 4.96 14.98
CA LEU A 382 7.71 4.84 15.69
C LEU A 382 6.54 4.64 14.72
N MET A 383 5.84 3.51 14.86
CA MET A 383 4.59 3.22 14.13
C MET A 383 3.51 2.66 15.08
N PRO A 384 2.98 3.48 15.99
CA PRO A 384 1.96 3.06 16.96
C PRO A 384 0.56 3.07 16.35
N SER A 385 0.39 2.56 15.13
CA SER A 385 -0.83 2.64 14.35
C SER A 385 -2.02 1.90 14.98
N GLU A 386 -3.22 2.49 14.93
CA GLU A 386 -4.47 1.86 15.36
C GLU A 386 -4.81 0.67 14.46
N PHE A 387 -4.64 0.82 13.17
CA PHE A 387 -4.65 -0.25 12.19
C PHE A 387 -3.65 0.06 11.07
N GLU A 388 -2.99 -0.96 10.55
CA GLU A 388 -2.00 -0.81 9.49
C GLU A 388 -2.07 -2.01 8.55
N PRO A 389 -2.78 -1.92 7.41
CA PRO A 389 -2.96 -3.06 6.53
C PRO A 389 -1.67 -3.77 6.13
N CYS A 390 -0.67 -3.02 5.72
CA CYS A 390 0.67 -3.51 5.43
C CYS A 390 1.74 -2.73 6.20
N GLY A 391 1.78 -1.41 6.01
CA GLY A 391 2.92 -0.58 6.33
C GLY A 391 4.09 -0.84 5.37
N LEU A 392 4.81 0.23 5.04
CA LEU A 392 6.05 0.15 4.26
C LEU A 392 7.23 0.66 5.08
N ASN A 393 7.02 1.71 5.89
CA ASN A 393 8.09 2.38 6.61
C ASN A 393 8.82 1.45 7.61
N GLN A 394 8.12 0.49 8.26
CA GLN A 394 8.81 -0.49 9.09
C GLN A 394 9.76 -1.39 8.27
N MET A 395 9.42 -1.68 7.01
CA MET A 395 10.32 -2.44 6.14
C MET A 395 11.48 -1.59 5.65
N TYR A 396 11.25 -0.31 5.33
CA TYR A 396 12.33 0.64 5.05
C TYR A 396 13.26 0.74 6.24
N SER A 397 12.71 0.95 7.46
CA SER A 397 13.47 0.98 8.71
C SER A 397 14.33 -0.26 8.88
N LEU A 398 13.77 -1.46 8.69
CA LEU A 398 14.48 -2.72 8.80
C LEU A 398 15.62 -2.83 7.78
N ILE A 399 15.42 -2.40 6.54
CA ILE A 399 16.45 -2.37 5.48
C ILE A 399 17.60 -1.41 5.88
N TYR A 400 17.27 -0.26 6.48
CA TYR A 400 18.22 0.75 6.90
C TYR A 400 18.83 0.47 8.30
N GLY A 401 18.47 -0.65 8.95
CA GLY A 401 18.93 -0.97 10.30
C GLY A 401 18.41 -0.01 11.35
N THR A 402 17.30 0.64 11.12
CA THR A 402 16.53 1.41 12.07
C THR A 402 15.53 0.49 12.75
N VAL A 403 15.51 0.46 14.08
CA VAL A 403 14.75 -0.54 14.83
C VAL A 403 13.30 -0.08 14.99
N PRO A 404 12.28 -0.75 14.38
CA PRO A 404 10.91 -0.31 14.49
C PRO A 404 10.30 -0.60 15.87
N ILE A 405 9.48 0.34 16.36
CA ILE A 405 8.61 0.20 17.53
C ILE A 405 7.17 0.32 17.03
N VAL A 406 6.43 -0.77 17.03
CA VAL A 406 5.17 -0.86 16.35
C VAL A 406 4.04 -1.40 17.24
N ARG A 407 2.81 -1.03 16.93
CA ARG A 407 1.69 -1.82 17.41
C ARG A 407 1.54 -3.08 16.55
N ALA A 408 1.30 -4.22 17.20
CA ALA A 408 1.22 -5.54 16.54
C ALA A 408 -0.13 -5.71 15.82
N VAL A 409 -0.30 -5.00 14.69
CA VAL A 409 -1.50 -5.08 13.83
C VAL A 409 -1.09 -5.22 12.37
N GLY A 410 -1.92 -5.88 11.57
CA GLY A 410 -1.74 -6.06 10.13
C GLY A 410 -0.31 -6.42 9.75
N GLY A 411 0.23 -5.74 8.72
CA GLY A 411 1.58 -6.01 8.24
C GLY A 411 2.70 -5.65 9.22
N LEU A 412 2.44 -4.83 10.23
CA LEU A 412 3.41 -4.57 11.30
C LEU A 412 3.67 -5.83 12.13
N ALA A 413 2.62 -6.60 12.45
CA ALA A 413 2.74 -7.87 13.16
C ALA A 413 3.42 -8.97 12.31
N ASP A 414 3.33 -8.89 10.97
CA ASP A 414 3.94 -9.86 10.06
C ASP A 414 5.42 -9.57 9.75
N SER A 415 5.87 -8.34 9.98
CA SER A 415 7.22 -7.87 9.63
C SER A 415 8.13 -7.65 10.85
N VAL A 416 7.57 -7.27 12.01
CA VAL A 416 8.35 -6.94 13.20
C VAL A 416 8.22 -8.03 14.26
N VAL A 417 9.36 -8.60 14.61
CA VAL A 417 9.49 -9.63 15.66
C VAL A 417 10.00 -8.97 16.94
N ASP A 418 9.19 -9.03 18.00
CA ASP A 418 9.48 -8.35 19.27
C ASP A 418 10.81 -8.81 19.90
N ALA A 419 11.53 -7.87 20.49
CA ALA A 419 12.77 -8.09 21.24
C ALA A 419 12.48 -8.68 22.63
N SER A 420 11.73 -9.79 22.70
CA SER A 420 11.59 -10.62 23.90
C SER A 420 12.83 -11.48 24.11
N ASP A 421 13.06 -11.93 25.35
CA ASP A 421 14.20 -12.79 25.68
C ASP A 421 14.24 -14.05 24.81
N GLN A 422 13.09 -14.63 24.52
CA GLN A 422 12.96 -15.80 23.65
C GLN A 422 13.41 -15.48 22.22
N ASN A 423 12.97 -14.38 21.65
CA ASN A 423 13.28 -14.02 20.28
C ASN A 423 14.74 -13.52 20.14
N LEU A 424 15.26 -12.86 21.16
CA LEU A 424 16.68 -12.49 21.24
C LEU A 424 17.57 -13.73 21.29
N ALA A 425 17.23 -14.72 22.12
CA ALA A 425 17.96 -15.98 22.21
C ALA A 425 17.92 -16.77 20.89
N ALA A 426 16.77 -16.73 20.17
CA ALA A 426 16.61 -17.35 18.85
C ALA A 426 17.29 -16.56 17.72
N GLY A 427 17.77 -15.35 17.95
CA GLY A 427 18.33 -14.48 16.90
C GLY A 427 17.29 -14.00 15.86
N ALA A 428 16.01 -14.00 16.24
CA ALA A 428 14.90 -13.66 15.36
C ALA A 428 14.40 -12.21 15.55
N ALA A 429 14.69 -11.60 16.68
CA ALA A 429 14.22 -10.26 17.04
C ALA A 429 14.78 -9.18 16.09
N ASN A 430 13.90 -8.25 15.66
CA ASN A 430 14.29 -7.14 14.78
C ASN A 430 13.61 -5.81 15.16
N GLY A 431 12.82 -5.76 16.25
CA GLY A 431 12.11 -4.57 16.68
C GLY A 431 11.39 -4.74 18.01
N PHE A 432 10.51 -3.83 18.32
CA PHE A 432 9.66 -3.86 19.50
C PHE A 432 8.19 -3.82 19.07
N SER A 433 7.36 -4.66 19.71
CA SER A 433 5.94 -4.68 19.40
C SER A 433 5.08 -4.70 20.67
N PHE A 434 3.88 -4.11 20.56
CA PHE A 434 2.89 -4.05 21.64
C PHE A 434 1.47 -4.19 21.06
N HIS A 435 0.50 -4.58 21.89
CA HIS A 435 -0.87 -4.87 21.45
C HIS A 435 -1.86 -3.75 21.78
N GLU A 436 -1.82 -3.22 23.00
CA GLU A 436 -2.80 -2.26 23.47
C GLU A 436 -2.61 -0.88 22.83
N PHE A 437 -3.69 -0.28 22.31
CA PHE A 437 -3.68 1.06 21.75
C PHE A 437 -3.78 2.11 22.86
N ARG A 438 -2.67 2.32 23.61
CA ARG A 438 -2.56 3.22 24.77
C ARG A 438 -1.20 3.91 24.79
N GLY A 439 -1.18 5.20 25.18
CA GLY A 439 0.06 5.98 25.30
C GLY A 439 1.05 5.40 26.32
N GLU A 440 0.54 4.85 27.43
CA GLU A 440 1.35 4.18 28.44
C GLU A 440 2.10 2.98 27.86
N THR A 441 1.44 2.16 27.05
CA THR A 441 2.06 0.98 26.42
C THR A 441 3.13 1.39 25.40
N LEU A 442 2.89 2.46 24.62
CA LEU A 442 3.88 3.04 23.73
C LEU A 442 5.09 3.54 24.52
N PHE A 443 4.88 4.30 25.60
CA PHE A 443 5.95 4.81 26.47
C PHE A 443 6.83 3.70 26.99
N TRP A 444 6.25 2.63 27.53
CA TRP A 444 7.00 1.49 28.04
C TRP A 444 7.86 0.81 26.96
N ASN A 445 7.36 0.70 25.72
CA ASN A 445 8.15 0.12 24.63
C ASN A 445 9.28 1.05 24.15
N ILE A 446 9.07 2.36 24.18
CA ILE A 446 10.16 3.32 23.95
C ILE A 446 11.22 3.22 25.06
N CYS A 447 10.82 3.05 26.32
CA CYS A 447 11.76 2.83 27.44
C CYS A 447 12.52 1.52 27.30
N ARG A 448 11.87 0.42 26.87
CA ARG A 448 12.54 -0.85 26.56
C ARG A 448 13.61 -0.65 25.47
N ALA A 449 13.24 0.02 24.37
CA ALA A 449 14.15 0.30 23.27
C ALA A 449 15.33 1.17 23.71
N ARG A 450 15.09 2.23 24.52
CA ARG A 450 16.13 3.08 25.08
C ARG A 450 17.11 2.29 25.98
N THR A 451 16.58 1.41 26.81
CA THR A 451 17.42 0.56 27.68
C THR A 451 18.28 -0.39 26.85
N MET A 452 17.70 -1.02 25.82
CA MET A 452 18.41 -1.94 24.93
C MET A 452 19.42 -1.21 24.03
N TYR A 453 19.13 0.05 23.66
CA TYR A 453 20.06 0.89 22.89
C TYR A 453 21.40 1.11 23.63
N ALA A 454 21.41 1.11 24.94
CA ALA A 454 22.62 1.19 25.72
C ALA A 454 23.51 -0.08 25.63
N ASP A 455 22.90 -1.25 25.39
CA ASP A 455 23.59 -2.50 25.05
C ASP A 455 23.86 -2.57 23.55
N LYS A 456 24.95 -1.95 23.12
CA LYS A 456 25.32 -1.83 21.70
C LYS A 456 25.45 -3.18 20.96
N PRO A 457 26.03 -4.25 21.57
CA PRO A 457 26.05 -5.57 20.94
C PRO A 457 24.67 -6.14 20.65
N THR A 458 23.73 -6.05 21.58
CA THR A 458 22.36 -6.52 21.38
C THR A 458 21.60 -5.65 20.37
N TRP A 459 21.75 -4.32 20.46
CA TRP A 459 21.16 -3.40 19.48
C TRP A 459 21.62 -3.67 18.06
N ARG A 460 22.92 -3.89 17.85
CA ARG A 460 23.49 -4.26 16.55
C ARG A 460 22.87 -5.54 16.00
N LYS A 461 22.61 -6.56 16.85
CA LYS A 461 21.97 -7.80 16.40
C LYS A 461 20.55 -7.53 15.87
N LEU A 462 19.75 -6.67 16.55
CA LEU A 462 18.43 -6.28 16.05
C LEU A 462 18.52 -5.63 14.66
N GLN A 463 19.43 -4.67 14.50
CA GLN A 463 19.67 -4.00 13.22
C GLN A 463 20.04 -5.00 12.12
N GLN A 464 21.03 -5.86 12.38
CA GLN A 464 21.49 -6.85 11.41
C GLN A 464 20.43 -7.90 11.07
N THR A 465 19.57 -8.30 12.03
CA THR A 465 18.48 -9.23 11.77
C THR A 465 17.48 -8.62 10.77
N GLY A 466 17.12 -7.34 10.95
CA GLY A 466 16.26 -6.63 10.01
C GLY A 466 16.88 -6.49 8.63
N MET A 467 18.15 -6.06 8.56
CA MET A 467 18.87 -5.81 7.30
C MET A 467 19.16 -7.06 6.46
N ARG A 468 19.30 -8.22 7.08
CA ARG A 468 19.61 -9.48 6.38
C ARG A 468 18.38 -10.13 5.73
N ARG A 469 17.18 -9.76 6.13
CA ARG A 469 15.95 -10.31 5.55
C ARG A 469 15.70 -9.66 4.17
N ASP A 470 15.35 -10.50 3.20
CA ASP A 470 14.93 -10.01 1.87
C ASP A 470 13.53 -9.42 1.94
N TRP A 471 13.43 -8.11 1.84
CA TRP A 471 12.20 -7.34 1.83
C TRP A 471 11.75 -6.95 0.43
N SER A 472 12.46 -7.41 -0.61
CA SER A 472 12.13 -7.10 -2.00
C SER A 472 10.82 -7.73 -2.46
N TRP A 473 10.30 -7.26 -3.57
CA TRP A 473 9.10 -7.81 -4.20
C TRP A 473 9.25 -9.25 -4.71
N LYS A 474 10.45 -9.82 -4.73
CA LYS A 474 10.70 -11.16 -5.24
C LYS A 474 9.87 -12.25 -4.56
N HIS A 475 9.80 -12.20 -3.23
CA HIS A 475 9.00 -13.15 -2.45
C HIS A 475 7.50 -12.95 -2.67
N SER A 476 7.03 -11.72 -2.52
CA SER A 476 5.62 -11.38 -2.68
C SER A 476 5.11 -11.69 -4.11
N ALA A 477 5.90 -11.38 -5.14
CA ALA A 477 5.54 -11.72 -6.51
C ALA A 477 5.38 -13.23 -6.72
N ALA A 478 6.22 -14.07 -6.10
CA ALA A 478 6.09 -15.52 -6.17
C ALA A 478 4.79 -16.00 -5.49
N GLU A 479 4.36 -15.37 -4.42
CA GLU A 479 3.06 -15.67 -3.79
C GLU A 479 1.88 -15.23 -4.68
N TYR A 480 1.96 -14.05 -5.31
CA TYR A 480 0.96 -13.61 -6.29
C TYR A 480 0.86 -14.56 -7.49
N VAL A 481 1.97 -15.11 -7.98
CA VAL A 481 1.95 -16.12 -9.05
C VAL A 481 1.12 -17.34 -8.65
N ARG A 482 1.29 -17.86 -7.42
CA ARG A 482 0.48 -18.98 -6.91
C ARG A 482 -1.01 -18.62 -6.81
N VAL A 483 -1.32 -17.38 -6.42
CA VAL A 483 -2.69 -16.86 -6.39
C VAL A 483 -3.28 -16.82 -7.80
N TYR A 484 -2.54 -16.36 -8.79
CA TYR A 484 -2.98 -16.32 -10.19
C TYR A 484 -3.21 -17.74 -10.74
N GLU A 485 -2.29 -18.66 -10.50
CA GLU A 485 -2.46 -20.07 -10.88
C GLU A 485 -3.72 -20.68 -10.27
N ARG A 486 -3.97 -20.39 -8.99
CA ARG A 486 -5.19 -20.82 -8.31
C ARG A 486 -6.45 -20.20 -8.93
N ALA A 487 -6.44 -18.90 -9.25
CA ALA A 487 -7.57 -18.22 -9.90
C ALA A 487 -7.86 -18.82 -11.28
N ILE A 488 -6.82 -19.10 -12.08
CA ILE A 488 -6.92 -19.74 -13.38
C ILE A 488 -7.48 -21.16 -13.24
N ALA A 489 -6.99 -21.93 -12.25
CA ALA A 489 -7.48 -23.30 -12.02
C ALA A 489 -8.98 -23.37 -11.71
N LYS A 490 -9.53 -22.37 -11.02
CA LYS A 490 -10.99 -22.25 -10.79
C LYS A 490 -11.82 -22.06 -12.06
N ARG A 491 -11.19 -21.62 -13.15
CA ARG A 491 -11.86 -21.34 -14.43
C ARG A 491 -11.57 -22.35 -15.53
N ARG A 492 -10.65 -23.27 -15.31
CA ARG A 492 -10.46 -24.40 -16.22
C ARG A 492 -11.56 -25.43 -15.93
N PRO A 493 -12.28 -25.94 -16.95
CA PRO A 493 -13.15 -27.08 -16.74
C PRO A 493 -12.30 -28.24 -16.18
N GLU A 494 -12.82 -28.96 -15.17
CA GLU A 494 -12.23 -30.23 -14.76
C GLU A 494 -12.09 -31.07 -16.01
N PRO A 495 -10.95 -31.76 -16.23
CA PRO A 495 -10.86 -32.73 -17.30
C PRO A 495 -12.00 -33.73 -17.07
N GLU A 496 -12.90 -33.87 -18.06
CA GLU A 496 -13.92 -34.93 -18.06
C GLU A 496 -13.17 -36.22 -17.75
N CYS A 497 -13.45 -36.81 -16.57
CA CYS A 497 -13.02 -38.16 -16.30
C CYS A 497 -13.62 -39.00 -17.43
N SER A 498 -12.82 -39.33 -18.44
CA SER A 498 -13.19 -40.35 -19.41
C SER A 498 -13.40 -41.63 -18.63
N GLY A 499 -14.66 -41.87 -18.26
CA GLY A 499 -15.11 -43.11 -17.71
C GLY A 499 -14.85 -44.18 -18.75
N ASP A 500 -13.76 -44.88 -18.59
CA ASP A 500 -13.56 -46.16 -19.24
C ASP A 500 -14.52 -47.15 -18.57
N GLU A 501 -15.74 -47.19 -19.06
CA GLU A 501 -16.60 -48.34 -18.85
C GLU A 501 -16.00 -49.52 -19.59
N ARG A 502 -15.50 -50.51 -18.83
CA ARG A 502 -15.46 -51.89 -19.24
C ARG A 502 -16.01 -52.77 -18.15
#